data_0a344fd300af4cfd491b0871df104446
#
_entry.id   0a344fd300af4cfd491b0871df104446
#
_cell.length_a   1.000
_cell.length_b   1.000
_cell.length_c   1.000
_cell.angle_alpha   90.00
_cell.angle_beta   90.00
_cell.angle_gamma   90.00
#
_symmetry.space_group_name_H-M   'P 1'
#
loop_
_entity.id
_entity.type
_entity.pdbx_description
1 polymer ?
#
loop_
_entity_poly.entity_id
_entity_poly.type
_entity_poly.pdbx_seq_one_letter_code
_entity_poly.pdbx_strand_id
1 'polypeptide(L)'
;MTDMLDFLPHRYPFLMIDKVVKVDDERIVAIKNVSNNESYFQGHFPNNPIMPGVFILEAMFQAGGVLSMSRTGPPETTIAYLTQITKAQFKKPVIPGDQLYVTVSILANMGSACKFTGKADVSGVVVAEASWMSMIPKKEK
;
A
#
# COMPACT_ATOMS: atom_id res chain seq x y z
N MET A 1 -14.65 13.87 2.08
CA MET A 1 -13.39 13.26 1.63
C MET A 1 -13.69 12.33 0.45
N THR A 2 -12.91 12.42 -0.59
CA THR A 2 -13.04 11.54 -1.74
C THR A 2 -12.76 10.09 -1.33
N ASP A 3 -13.57 9.16 -1.81
CA ASP A 3 -13.37 7.74 -1.54
C ASP A 3 -12.02 7.30 -2.12
N MET A 4 -11.24 6.54 -1.37
CA MET A 4 -9.97 6.00 -1.86
C MET A 4 -10.14 5.14 -3.10
N LEU A 5 -11.30 4.51 -3.29
CA LEU A 5 -11.59 3.72 -4.48
C LEU A 5 -11.63 4.55 -5.76
N ASP A 6 -11.80 5.87 -5.63
CA ASP A 6 -11.69 6.78 -6.78
C ASP A 6 -10.24 6.94 -7.26
N PHE A 7 -9.28 6.59 -6.40
CA PHE A 7 -7.85 6.74 -6.68
C PHE A 7 -7.11 5.42 -6.86
N LEU A 8 -7.78 4.29 -6.67
CA LEU A 8 -7.18 2.97 -6.82
C LEU A 8 -7.98 2.12 -7.82
N PRO A 9 -7.31 1.49 -8.78
CA PRO A 9 -7.98 0.51 -9.64
C PRO A 9 -8.23 -0.83 -8.95
N HIS A 10 -7.52 -1.09 -7.84
CA HIS A 10 -7.58 -2.35 -7.11
C HIS A 10 -8.96 -2.57 -6.51
N ARG A 11 -9.42 -3.82 -6.51
CA ARG A 11 -10.70 -4.25 -5.93
C ARG A 11 -10.51 -5.58 -5.23
N TYR A 12 -11.55 -6.04 -4.52
CA TYR A 12 -11.55 -7.35 -3.90
C TYR A 12 -11.18 -8.43 -4.92
N PRO A 13 -10.34 -9.40 -4.58
CA PRO A 13 -9.73 -9.64 -3.26
C PRO A 13 -8.35 -9.02 -3.07
N PHE A 14 -7.91 -8.14 -3.96
CA PHE A 14 -6.56 -7.59 -3.97
C PHE A 14 -6.43 -6.22 -3.32
N LEU A 15 -7.54 -5.61 -2.93
CA LEU A 15 -7.52 -4.33 -2.23
C LEU A 15 -6.99 -4.52 -0.82
N MET A 16 -5.89 -3.85 -0.48
CA MET A 16 -5.19 -4.00 0.80
C MET A 16 -5.27 -2.77 1.70
N ILE A 17 -6.18 -1.84 1.41
CA ILE A 17 -6.41 -0.65 2.22
C ILE A 17 -7.88 -0.53 2.50
N ASP A 18 -8.22 -0.32 3.78
CA ASP A 18 -9.61 -0.18 4.19
C ASP A 18 -10.03 1.28 4.39
N LYS A 19 -9.06 2.15 4.72
CA LYS A 19 -9.36 3.55 5.01
C LYS A 19 -8.12 4.41 4.85
N VAL A 20 -8.29 5.60 4.28
CA VAL A 20 -7.27 6.65 4.31
C VAL A 20 -7.56 7.53 5.52
N VAL A 21 -6.59 7.62 6.43
CA VAL A 21 -6.71 8.43 7.64
C VAL A 21 -6.36 9.88 7.34
N LYS A 22 -5.27 10.07 6.58
CA LYS A 22 -4.76 11.39 6.26
C LYS A 22 -3.95 11.32 4.98
N VAL A 23 -4.09 12.33 4.13
CA VAL A 23 -3.27 12.48 2.93
C VAL A 23 -3.00 13.97 2.71
N ASP A 24 -1.75 14.29 2.38
CA ASP A 24 -1.35 15.62 1.93
C ASP A 24 -0.45 15.47 0.69
N ASP A 25 0.24 16.53 0.28
CA ASP A 25 1.05 16.49 -0.95
C ASP A 25 2.26 15.57 -0.88
N GLU A 26 2.71 15.20 0.32
CA GLU A 26 3.96 14.47 0.51
C GLU A 26 3.76 13.11 1.18
N ARG A 27 2.67 12.91 1.91
CA ARG A 27 2.53 11.74 2.77
C ARG A 27 1.09 11.29 2.88
N ILE A 28 0.92 10.00 3.06
CA ILE A 28 -0.37 9.36 3.33
C ILE A 28 -0.24 8.44 4.53
N VAL A 29 -1.31 8.40 5.34
CA VAL A 29 -1.50 7.40 6.38
C VAL A 29 -2.79 6.66 6.08
N ALA A 30 -2.71 5.35 5.96
CA ALA A 30 -3.85 4.49 5.65
C ALA A 30 -3.90 3.31 6.61
N ILE A 31 -5.06 2.68 6.68
CA ILE A 31 -5.31 1.54 7.57
C ILE A 31 -5.67 0.31 6.73
N LYS A 32 -5.08 -0.83 7.10
CA LYS A 32 -5.53 -2.16 6.72
C LYS A 32 -5.97 -2.89 8.00
N ASN A 33 -7.24 -3.25 8.07
CA ASN A 33 -7.73 -4.13 9.14
C ASN A 33 -7.45 -5.57 8.74
N VAL A 34 -6.65 -6.28 9.53
CA VAL A 34 -6.30 -7.66 9.27
C VAL A 34 -7.36 -8.55 9.88
N SER A 35 -8.24 -9.06 9.03
CA SER A 35 -9.38 -9.88 9.46
C SER A 35 -9.03 -11.36 9.40
N ASN A 36 -9.54 -12.13 10.36
CA ASN A 36 -9.46 -13.59 10.28
C ASN A 36 -10.22 -14.16 9.06
N ASN A 37 -11.03 -13.34 8.41
CA ASN A 37 -11.80 -13.71 7.23
C ASN A 37 -11.09 -13.41 5.90
N GLU A 38 -9.80 -13.14 5.92
CA GLU A 38 -9.04 -12.97 4.69
C GLU A 38 -8.75 -14.34 4.08
N SER A 39 -9.01 -14.48 2.79
CA SER A 39 -8.89 -15.78 2.10
C SER A 39 -7.49 -16.36 2.13
N TYR A 40 -6.46 -15.51 2.13
CA TYR A 40 -5.07 -15.98 2.10
C TYR A 40 -4.64 -16.71 3.37
N PHE A 41 -5.33 -16.53 4.49
CA PHE A 41 -4.99 -17.24 5.72
C PHE A 41 -5.26 -18.75 5.66
N GLN A 42 -6.06 -19.19 4.71
CA GLN A 42 -6.28 -20.64 4.51
C GLN A 42 -4.99 -21.36 4.10
N GLY A 43 -4.13 -20.67 3.37
CA GLY A 43 -2.89 -21.22 2.87
C GLY A 43 -1.64 -20.73 3.57
N HIS A 44 -1.75 -19.66 4.34
CA HIS A 44 -0.57 -19.00 4.93
C HIS A 44 -0.81 -18.66 6.41
N PHE A 45 -0.84 -19.58 7.35
CA PHE A 45 -0.66 -21.01 7.14
C PHE A 45 -1.79 -21.76 7.84
N PRO A 46 -2.13 -23.00 7.47
CA PRO A 46 -3.15 -23.76 8.17
C PRO A 46 -2.85 -23.81 9.67
N ASN A 47 -3.84 -23.40 10.50
CA ASN A 47 -3.73 -23.34 11.96
C ASN A 47 -2.69 -22.32 12.51
N ASN A 48 -2.09 -21.52 11.65
CA ASN A 48 -1.15 -20.49 12.06
C ASN A 48 -1.24 -19.29 11.10
N PRO A 49 -2.30 -18.49 11.19
CA PRO A 49 -2.52 -17.40 10.25
C PRO A 49 -1.51 -16.27 10.45
N ILE A 50 -0.75 -15.99 9.41
CA ILE A 50 0.20 -14.88 9.36
C ILE A 50 -0.03 -14.14 8.06
N MET A 51 -0.17 -12.81 8.12
CA MET A 51 -0.29 -12.02 6.90
C MET A 51 1.02 -12.12 6.10
N PRO A 52 0.96 -12.54 4.83
CA PRO A 52 2.17 -12.60 4.01
C PRO A 52 2.87 -11.25 3.99
N GLY A 53 4.20 -11.25 4.20
CA GLY A 53 4.97 -10.02 4.18
C GLY A 53 4.81 -9.25 2.88
N VAL A 54 4.73 -9.95 1.76
CA VAL A 54 4.52 -9.32 0.45
C VAL A 54 3.17 -8.60 0.36
N PHE A 55 2.17 -9.00 1.14
CA PHE A 55 0.88 -8.31 1.19
C PHE A 55 0.95 -7.04 2.05
N ILE A 56 1.82 -7.04 3.07
CA ILE A 56 2.11 -5.81 3.82
C ILE A 56 2.76 -4.79 2.89
N LEU A 57 3.70 -5.22 2.07
CA LEU A 57 4.30 -4.36 1.05
C LEU A 57 3.24 -3.86 0.07
N GLU A 58 2.34 -4.73 -0.37
CA GLU A 58 1.27 -4.34 -1.30
C GLU A 58 0.37 -3.26 -0.69
N ALA A 59 0.06 -3.35 0.60
CA ALA A 59 -0.69 -2.29 1.29
C ALA A 59 0.05 -0.95 1.22
N MET A 60 1.37 -0.95 1.40
CA MET A 60 2.19 0.26 1.23
C MET A 60 2.15 0.76 -0.21
N PHE A 61 2.27 -0.14 -1.19
CA PHE A 61 2.24 0.24 -2.60
C PHE A 61 0.91 0.86 -2.98
N GLN A 62 -0.19 0.31 -2.49
CA GLN A 62 -1.52 0.86 -2.74
C GLN A 62 -1.70 2.22 -2.08
N ALA A 63 -1.21 2.39 -0.87
CA ALA A 63 -1.21 3.70 -0.21
C ALA A 63 -0.41 4.73 -1.03
N GLY A 64 0.75 4.34 -1.52
CA GLY A 64 1.54 5.19 -2.43
C GLY A 64 0.79 5.52 -3.70
N GLY A 65 0.01 4.58 -4.23
CA GLY A 65 -0.85 4.80 -5.38
C GLY A 65 -1.91 5.87 -5.11
N VAL A 66 -2.58 5.80 -3.96
CA VAL A 66 -3.55 6.84 -3.57
C VAL A 66 -2.87 8.20 -3.48
N LEU A 67 -1.71 8.25 -2.83
CA LEU A 67 -0.95 9.49 -2.67
C LEU A 67 -0.58 10.09 -4.03
N SER A 68 -0.08 9.28 -4.94
CA SER A 68 0.30 9.71 -6.28
C SER A 68 -0.92 10.17 -7.08
N MET A 69 -1.99 9.40 -7.09
CA MET A 69 -3.20 9.69 -7.86
C MET A 69 -3.98 10.88 -7.31
N SER A 70 -3.94 11.12 -6.01
CA SER A 70 -4.60 12.28 -5.40
C SER A 70 -3.99 13.60 -5.90
N ARG A 71 -2.77 13.55 -6.41
CA ARG A 71 -2.07 14.70 -6.97
C ARG A 71 -2.30 14.88 -8.46
N THR A 72 -2.56 13.81 -9.19
CA THR A 72 -2.63 13.81 -10.65
C THR A 72 -4.03 13.57 -11.20
N GLY A 73 -4.97 13.19 -10.34
CA GLY A 73 -6.36 12.94 -10.73
C GLY A 73 -6.74 11.48 -10.77
N PRO A 74 -7.99 11.18 -11.16
CA PRO A 74 -8.57 9.84 -11.05
C PRO A 74 -7.81 8.79 -11.87
N PRO A 75 -7.77 7.52 -11.41
CA PRO A 75 -7.01 6.45 -12.07
C PRO A 75 -7.65 5.88 -13.33
N GLU A 76 -8.78 6.38 -13.77
CA GLU A 76 -9.48 5.88 -14.96
C GLU A 76 -8.62 5.90 -16.22
N THR A 77 -7.64 6.78 -16.24
CA THR A 77 -6.74 6.94 -17.40
C THR A 77 -5.29 6.56 -17.09
N THR A 78 -4.97 6.23 -15.82
CA THR A 78 -3.58 5.98 -15.42
C THR A 78 -3.52 4.87 -14.40
N ILE A 79 -2.76 3.82 -14.75
CA ILE A 79 -2.42 2.73 -13.82
C ILE A 79 -0.92 2.84 -13.55
N ALA A 80 -0.56 2.94 -12.28
CA ALA A 80 0.83 2.93 -11.87
C ALA A 80 1.30 1.48 -11.68
N TYR A 81 2.48 1.18 -12.17
CA TYR A 81 3.09 -0.13 -12.02
C TYR A 81 4.29 -0.05 -11.09
N LEU A 82 4.42 -1.01 -10.20
CA LEU A 82 5.63 -1.19 -9.41
C LEU A 82 6.76 -1.62 -10.35
N THR A 83 7.88 -0.89 -10.33
CA THR A 83 9.01 -1.19 -11.18
C THR A 83 10.22 -1.71 -10.42
N GLN A 84 10.37 -1.32 -9.16
CA GLN A 84 11.55 -1.70 -8.38
C GLN A 84 11.26 -1.59 -6.89
N ILE A 85 11.73 -2.57 -6.15
CA ILE A 85 11.80 -2.51 -4.69
C ILE A 85 13.29 -2.43 -4.35
N THR A 86 13.73 -1.31 -3.77
CA THR A 86 15.14 -1.10 -3.44
C THR A 86 15.48 -1.61 -2.05
N LYS A 87 14.48 -1.69 -1.17
CA LYS A 87 14.65 -2.15 0.20
C LYS A 87 13.33 -2.69 0.72
N ALA A 88 13.38 -3.80 1.44
CA ALA A 88 12.24 -4.32 2.18
C ALA A 88 12.74 -5.04 3.42
N GLN A 89 12.16 -4.75 4.57
CA GLN A 89 12.48 -5.41 5.83
C GLN A 89 11.18 -5.77 6.55
N PHE A 90 11.16 -6.98 7.10
CA PHE A 90 10.05 -7.49 7.90
C PHE A 90 10.58 -7.73 9.31
N LYS A 91 9.98 -7.08 10.28
CA LYS A 91 10.50 -7.07 11.66
C LYS A 91 9.68 -7.92 12.60
N LYS A 92 8.36 -8.01 12.37
CA LYS A 92 7.44 -8.78 13.21
C LYS A 92 6.30 -9.34 12.37
N PRO A 93 5.77 -10.52 12.75
CA PRO A 93 4.60 -11.06 12.07
C PRO A 93 3.34 -10.23 12.36
N VAL A 94 2.45 -10.19 11.39
CA VAL A 94 1.12 -9.57 11.49
C VAL A 94 0.09 -10.69 11.44
N ILE A 95 -0.83 -10.67 12.38
CA ILE A 95 -1.81 -11.74 12.58
C ILE A 95 -3.24 -11.18 12.54
N PRO A 96 -4.26 -12.04 12.36
CA PRO A 96 -5.66 -11.59 12.42
C PRO A 96 -5.97 -10.87 13.73
N GLY A 97 -6.71 -9.78 13.61
CA GLY A 97 -7.03 -8.89 14.72
C GLY A 97 -6.12 -7.67 14.81
N ASP A 98 -4.97 -7.69 14.14
CA ASP A 98 -4.10 -6.52 14.08
C ASP A 98 -4.71 -5.46 13.16
N GLN A 99 -4.49 -4.20 13.52
CA GLN A 99 -4.77 -3.07 12.65
C GLN A 99 -3.45 -2.49 12.18
N LEU A 100 -3.24 -2.54 10.88
CA LEU A 100 -2.00 -2.11 10.26
C LEU A 100 -2.13 -0.65 9.85
N TYR A 101 -1.28 0.22 10.39
CA TYR A 101 -1.13 1.59 9.92
C TYR A 101 0.01 1.65 8.92
N VAL A 102 -0.28 2.16 7.74
CA VAL A 102 0.70 2.28 6.66
C VAL A 102 0.97 3.76 6.44
N THR A 103 2.22 4.17 6.58
CA THR A 103 2.63 5.55 6.35
C THR A 103 3.60 5.56 5.17
N VAL A 104 3.25 6.28 4.11
CA VAL A 104 4.04 6.34 2.87
C VAL A 104 4.33 7.78 2.53
N SER A 105 5.59 8.05 2.19
CA SER A 105 6.06 9.37 1.78
C SER A 105 6.66 9.31 0.38
N ILE A 106 6.50 10.39 -0.38
CA ILE A 106 7.19 10.55 -1.66
C ILE A 106 8.60 11.05 -1.40
N LEU A 107 9.60 10.33 -1.92
CA LEU A 107 11.00 10.75 -1.86
C LEU A 107 11.40 11.60 -3.07
N ALA A 108 10.90 11.24 -4.25
CA ALA A 108 11.20 11.97 -5.47
C ALA A 108 10.10 11.74 -6.49
N ASN A 109 9.72 12.80 -7.18
CA ASN A 109 8.79 12.74 -8.30
C ASN A 109 9.57 13.13 -9.56
N MET A 110 9.67 12.19 -10.49
CA MET A 110 10.49 12.34 -11.70
C MET A 110 9.61 12.23 -12.95
N GLY A 111 8.50 12.98 -12.96
CA GLY A 111 7.55 12.91 -14.07
C GLY A 111 6.70 11.67 -14.00
N SER A 112 6.94 10.70 -14.89
CA SER A 112 6.18 9.44 -14.93
C SER A 112 6.62 8.44 -13.86
N ALA A 113 7.79 8.64 -13.24
CA ALA A 113 8.32 7.77 -12.20
C ALA A 113 8.26 8.46 -10.84
N CYS A 114 8.03 7.69 -9.78
CA CYS A 114 7.97 8.20 -8.42
C CYS A 114 8.64 7.23 -7.46
N LYS A 115 9.47 7.77 -6.58
CA LYS A 115 10.12 7.01 -5.51
C LYS A 115 9.39 7.23 -4.22
N PHE A 116 9.18 6.16 -3.48
CA PHE A 116 8.48 6.16 -2.20
C PHE A 116 9.30 5.50 -1.11
N THR A 117 9.04 5.89 0.11
CA THR A 117 9.44 5.14 1.30
C THR A 117 8.22 4.96 2.18
N GLY A 118 8.13 3.82 2.84
CA GLY A 118 6.98 3.52 3.68
C GLY A 118 7.33 2.64 4.86
N LYS A 119 6.47 2.69 5.84
CA LYS A 119 6.50 1.80 7.00
C LYS A 119 5.09 1.35 7.34
N ALA A 120 5.01 0.19 7.95
CA ALA A 120 3.79 -0.33 8.52
C ALA A 120 4.01 -0.58 10.00
N ASP A 121 3.02 -0.21 10.83
CA ASP A 121 3.08 -0.46 12.26
C ASP A 121 1.77 -1.02 12.77
N VAL A 122 1.87 -1.76 13.87
CA VAL A 122 0.73 -2.27 14.64
C VAL A 122 0.88 -1.73 16.05
N SER A 123 -0.11 -0.95 16.51
CA SER A 123 -0.10 -0.34 17.85
C SER A 123 1.21 0.44 18.14
N GLY A 124 1.72 1.16 17.13
CA GLY A 124 2.92 1.97 17.26
C GLY A 124 4.24 1.22 17.10
N VAL A 125 4.21 -0.11 16.94
CA VAL A 125 5.40 -0.92 16.74
C VAL A 125 5.58 -1.21 15.26
N VAL A 126 6.71 -0.79 14.68
CA VAL A 126 7.00 -1.00 13.26
C VAL A 126 7.17 -2.48 12.98
N VAL A 127 6.40 -3.00 12.03
CA VAL A 127 6.43 -4.41 11.62
C VAL A 127 7.11 -4.60 10.27
N ALA A 128 7.12 -3.58 9.41
CA ALA A 128 7.78 -3.64 8.11
C ALA A 128 8.17 -2.25 7.63
N GLU A 129 9.20 -2.20 6.81
CA GLU A 129 9.66 -0.98 6.13
C GLU A 129 10.05 -1.32 4.70
N ALA A 130 9.84 -0.37 3.78
CA ALA A 130 10.21 -0.57 2.38
C ALA A 130 10.48 0.76 1.69
N SER A 131 11.27 0.69 0.63
CA SER A 131 11.44 1.77 -0.34
C SER A 131 11.30 1.18 -1.74
N TRP A 132 10.58 1.87 -2.60
CA TRP A 132 10.25 1.35 -3.92
C TRP A 132 10.06 2.48 -4.93
N MET A 133 9.92 2.08 -6.18
CA MET A 133 9.62 2.98 -7.29
C MET A 133 8.44 2.44 -8.07
N SER A 134 7.57 3.33 -8.50
CA SER A 134 6.50 3.02 -9.44
C SER A 134 6.56 3.95 -10.63
N MET A 135 5.91 3.55 -11.72
CA MET A 135 5.88 4.31 -12.97
C MET A 135 4.47 4.31 -13.53
N ILE A 136 4.08 5.46 -14.03
CA ILE A 136 2.86 5.60 -14.83
C ILE A 136 3.30 5.56 -16.30
N PRO A 137 2.90 4.54 -17.07
CA PRO A 137 3.30 4.47 -18.47
C PRO A 137 2.70 5.64 -19.27
N LYS A 138 3.42 6.13 -20.26
CA LYS A 138 2.90 7.13 -21.18
C LYS A 138 1.75 6.53 -21.96
N LYS A 139 0.68 7.34 -22.14
CA LYS A 139 -0.39 6.94 -23.05
C LYS A 139 0.16 6.81 -24.45
N GLU A 140 -0.11 5.69 -25.08
CA GLU A 140 0.06 5.57 -26.53
C GLU A 140 -0.94 6.49 -27.21
N LYS A 141 -0.47 7.22 -28.18
CA LYS A 141 -1.33 8.07 -29.00
C LYS A 141 -2.11 7.21 -30.01
#